data_4b1829a5f4c4fba81807476406f20235
#
_entry.id   4b1829a5f4c4fba81807476406f20235
#
_cell.length_a   1.000
_cell.length_b   1.000
_cell.length_c   1.000
_cell.angle_alpha   90.00
_cell.angle_beta   90.00
_cell.angle_gamma   90.00
#
_symmetry.space_group_name_H-M   'P 1'
#
loop_
_entity.id
_entity.type
_entity.pdbx_description
1 polymer ?
#
loop_
_entity_poly.entity_id
_entity_poly.type
_entity_poly.pdbx_seq_one_letter_code
_entity_poly.pdbx_strand_id
1 'polypeptide(L)'
;HLDFRRQRQMCIRDRLKYLEDKNLEIPVNTQSLPEEIILKEGEEIIETDRVRKIISERMVESKRISAHVTSFVEADITYVFNARKKIKDEFLEKNGFPLSFNPVFISCVSKALQEYPLMNISFKNNKIIKKNYINIGIAVALKDDNLIVPVLKDCDKLSFMEMAEKSNVLINNARNNNLSPDDLDGGTFTISNVGSFGNIMGTPIILQPQVGILAIGSIRKTPSVIETSKGDEIGIRNKLYLSHSYDHRIIDGAIGGKFAQKVAENIENFDLLSDIEL
;
A
#
# COMPACT_ATOMS: atom_id res chain seq x y z
N HIS A 1 22.85 -34.45 -3.67
CA HIS A 1 22.98 -32.97 -3.69
C HIS A 1 23.80 -32.40 -4.86
N LEU A 2 24.61 -33.20 -5.53
CA LEU A 2 25.39 -32.79 -6.71
C LEU A 2 24.59 -32.78 -8.02
N ASP A 3 23.60 -33.66 -8.14
CA ASP A 3 22.80 -33.80 -9.38
C ASP A 3 21.84 -32.61 -9.60
N PHE A 4 21.24 -32.04 -8.56
CA PHE A 4 20.36 -30.86 -8.69
C PHE A 4 21.10 -29.59 -9.11
N ARG A 5 22.39 -29.43 -8.75
CA ARG A 5 23.20 -28.30 -9.24
C ARG A 5 23.56 -28.44 -10.71
N ARG A 6 23.89 -29.65 -11.18
CA ARG A 6 24.15 -29.91 -12.59
C ARG A 6 22.94 -29.70 -13.48
N GLN A 7 21.77 -30.16 -13.03
CA GLN A 7 20.51 -29.98 -13.75
C GLN A 7 20.11 -28.50 -13.91
N ARG A 8 20.27 -27.68 -12.84
CA ARG A 8 20.02 -26.24 -12.92
C ARG A 8 21.01 -25.51 -13.86
N GLN A 9 22.28 -25.87 -13.86
CA GLN A 9 23.28 -25.28 -14.76
C GLN A 9 23.04 -25.67 -16.21
N MET A 10 22.57 -26.89 -16.48
CA MET A 10 22.22 -27.34 -17.81
C MET A 10 21.03 -26.59 -18.39
N CYS A 11 19.96 -26.42 -17.63
CA CYS A 11 18.78 -25.65 -18.06
C CYS A 11 19.06 -24.17 -18.33
N ILE A 12 19.96 -23.54 -17.57
CA ILE A 12 20.35 -22.14 -17.80
C ILE A 12 21.23 -22.03 -19.08
N ARG A 13 22.16 -22.95 -19.28
CA ARG A 13 23.07 -22.96 -20.46
C ARG A 13 22.32 -23.25 -21.74
N ASP A 14 21.37 -24.20 -21.75
CA ASP A 14 20.53 -24.50 -22.90
C ASP A 14 19.59 -23.34 -23.24
N ARG A 15 19.09 -22.61 -22.23
CA ARG A 15 18.26 -21.43 -22.45
C ARG A 15 19.04 -20.25 -23.00
N LEU A 16 20.26 -20.04 -22.52
CA LEU A 16 21.16 -19.02 -23.08
C LEU A 16 21.56 -19.34 -24.54
N LYS A 17 21.88 -20.60 -24.83
CA LYS A 17 22.20 -21.05 -26.18
C LYS A 17 21.02 -20.91 -27.15
N TYR A 18 19.79 -21.22 -26.69
CA TYR A 18 18.54 -20.98 -27.42
C TYR A 18 18.28 -19.52 -27.74
N LEU A 19 18.68 -18.60 -26.83
CA LEU A 19 18.59 -17.16 -27.04
C LEU A 19 19.67 -16.61 -27.98
N GLU A 20 20.86 -17.20 -27.97
CA GLU A 20 21.96 -16.85 -28.88
C GLU A 20 21.69 -17.34 -30.31
N ASP A 21 21.10 -18.52 -30.46
CA ASP A 21 20.80 -19.14 -31.81
C ASP A 21 19.57 -18.50 -32.49
N LYS A 22 18.73 -17.79 -31.79
CA LYS A 22 17.66 -16.96 -32.33
C LYS A 22 18.11 -15.51 -32.35
N ASN A 23 18.55 -15.02 -33.48
CA ASN A 23 18.46 -13.61 -33.87
C ASN A 23 16.96 -13.23 -33.92
N LEU A 24 16.31 -13.21 -32.76
CA LEU A 24 14.98 -12.66 -32.62
C LEU A 24 15.17 -11.14 -32.66
N GLU A 25 15.02 -10.56 -33.84
CA GLU A 25 14.56 -9.19 -33.92
C GLU A 25 13.33 -9.10 -33.01
N ILE A 26 13.50 -8.45 -31.84
CA ILE A 26 12.37 -8.10 -30.99
C ILE A 26 11.51 -7.23 -31.91
N PRO A 27 10.29 -7.65 -32.24
CA PRO A 27 9.43 -6.80 -33.07
C PRO A 27 9.30 -5.48 -32.31
N VAL A 28 9.91 -4.43 -32.86
CA VAL A 28 9.65 -3.06 -32.43
C VAL A 28 8.15 -2.92 -32.56
N ASN A 29 7.50 -2.68 -31.44
CA ASN A 29 6.07 -2.48 -31.35
C ASN A 29 5.67 -1.36 -32.31
N THR A 30 5.35 -1.72 -33.55
CA THR A 30 4.69 -0.84 -34.48
C THR A 30 3.38 -0.47 -33.81
N GLN A 31 3.23 0.78 -33.46
CA GLN A 31 1.96 1.35 -33.01
C GLN A 31 0.87 0.80 -33.91
N SER A 32 0.08 -0.15 -33.40
CA SER A 32 -1.12 -0.59 -34.10
C SER A 32 -1.95 0.65 -34.32
N LEU A 33 -2.34 0.91 -35.58
CA LEU A 33 -3.37 1.88 -35.88
C LEU A 33 -4.54 1.60 -34.95
N PRO A 34 -5.21 2.63 -34.41
CA PRO A 34 -6.35 2.41 -33.54
C PRO A 34 -7.35 1.52 -34.27
N GLU A 35 -7.62 0.34 -33.71
CA GLU A 35 -8.63 -0.57 -34.25
C GLU A 35 -9.98 0.17 -34.23
N GLU A 36 -10.64 0.19 -35.39
CA GLU A 36 -11.97 0.78 -35.52
C GLU A 36 -12.94 -0.01 -34.63
N ILE A 37 -13.56 0.65 -33.67
CA ILE A 37 -14.50 0.00 -32.74
C ILE A 37 -15.82 -0.23 -33.49
N ILE A 38 -16.11 -1.48 -33.79
CA ILE A 38 -17.40 -1.87 -34.41
C ILE A 38 -18.34 -2.24 -33.27
N LEU A 39 -19.37 -1.41 -33.06
CA LEU A 39 -20.39 -1.64 -32.03
C LEU A 39 -21.41 -2.70 -32.49
N LYS A 40 -21.84 -3.55 -31.56
CA LYS A 40 -22.97 -4.47 -31.73
C LYS A 40 -24.26 -3.83 -31.21
N GLU A 41 -25.39 -4.43 -31.56
CA GLU A 41 -26.72 -3.98 -31.06
C GLU A 41 -26.73 -4.01 -29.51
N GLY A 42 -27.08 -2.88 -28.89
CA GLY A 42 -27.11 -2.71 -27.45
C GLY A 42 -25.75 -2.26 -26.81
N GLU A 43 -24.71 -2.01 -27.60
CA GLU A 43 -23.42 -1.46 -27.13
C GLU A 43 -23.39 0.05 -27.38
N GLU A 44 -22.83 0.80 -26.44
CA GLU A 44 -22.58 2.24 -26.55
C GLU A 44 -21.14 2.59 -26.14
N ILE A 45 -20.59 3.63 -26.76
CA ILE A 45 -19.28 4.16 -26.36
C ILE A 45 -19.47 5.19 -25.24
N ILE A 46 -18.85 4.95 -24.10
CA ILE A 46 -18.72 5.93 -23.02
C ILE A 46 -17.32 6.51 -23.09
N GLU A 47 -17.23 7.79 -23.41
CA GLU A 47 -15.95 8.48 -23.47
C GLU A 47 -15.32 8.59 -22.08
N THR A 48 -14.03 8.25 -21.98
CA THR A 48 -13.27 8.42 -20.74
C THR A 48 -12.73 9.84 -20.63
N ASP A 49 -12.83 10.41 -19.42
CA ASP A 49 -12.23 11.70 -19.13
C ASP A 49 -10.68 11.65 -19.16
N ARG A 50 -10.05 12.84 -19.17
CA ARG A 50 -8.59 12.96 -19.22
C ARG A 50 -7.90 12.32 -18.01
N VAL A 51 -8.49 12.43 -16.82
CA VAL A 51 -7.90 11.88 -15.59
C VAL A 51 -7.90 10.36 -15.64
N ARG A 52 -9.01 9.76 -16.07
CA ARG A 52 -9.15 8.31 -16.22
C ARG A 52 -8.15 7.75 -17.25
N LYS A 53 -7.92 8.46 -18.36
CA LYS A 53 -6.91 8.06 -19.36
C LYS A 53 -5.51 8.01 -18.74
N ILE A 54 -5.11 9.06 -18.00
CA ILE A 54 -3.81 9.11 -17.32
C ILE A 54 -3.68 8.00 -16.28
N ILE A 55 -4.73 7.74 -15.48
CA ILE A 55 -4.71 6.66 -14.49
C ILE A 55 -4.52 5.30 -15.18
N SER A 56 -5.27 5.05 -16.27
CA SER A 56 -5.17 3.80 -17.04
C SER A 56 -3.75 3.55 -17.52
N GLU A 57 -3.12 4.54 -18.16
CA GLU A 57 -1.75 4.45 -18.64
C GLU A 57 -0.76 4.15 -17.51
N ARG A 58 -0.86 4.88 -16.39
CA ARG A 58 0.02 4.69 -15.23
C ARG A 58 -0.13 3.32 -14.56
N MET A 59 -1.35 2.79 -14.50
CA MET A 59 -1.59 1.46 -13.91
C MET A 59 -1.01 0.35 -14.78
N VAL A 60 -1.20 0.42 -16.09
CA VAL A 60 -0.61 -0.53 -17.05
C VAL A 60 0.92 -0.43 -17.00
N GLU A 61 1.47 0.80 -17.01
CA GLU A 61 2.90 1.03 -16.92
C GLU A 61 3.49 0.46 -15.63
N SER A 62 2.85 0.69 -14.47
CA SER A 62 3.31 0.15 -13.19
C SER A 62 3.35 -1.38 -13.20
N LYS A 63 2.33 -2.03 -13.74
CA LYS A 63 2.29 -3.49 -13.89
C LYS A 63 3.38 -4.03 -14.82
N ARG A 64 3.74 -3.27 -15.86
CA ARG A 64 4.81 -3.63 -16.79
C ARG A 64 6.20 -3.43 -16.17
N ILE A 65 6.38 -2.36 -15.38
CA ILE A 65 7.66 -2.03 -14.76
C ILE A 65 7.97 -2.93 -13.58
N SER A 66 7.05 -3.07 -12.64
CA SER A 66 7.27 -3.75 -11.37
C SER A 66 6.76 -5.19 -11.39
N ALA A 67 7.58 -6.12 -10.93
CA ALA A 67 7.17 -7.50 -10.70
C ALA A 67 6.42 -7.60 -9.36
N HIS A 68 5.10 -7.36 -9.40
CA HIS A 68 4.26 -7.33 -8.20
C HIS A 68 4.13 -8.69 -7.53
N VAL A 69 4.46 -8.75 -6.25
CA VAL A 69 4.12 -9.83 -5.33
C VAL A 69 3.37 -9.23 -4.15
N THR A 70 2.41 -9.95 -3.58
CA THR A 70 1.64 -9.48 -2.42
C THR A 70 1.78 -10.48 -1.28
N SER A 71 2.18 -9.98 -0.11
CA SER A 71 2.17 -10.72 1.16
C SER A 71 0.97 -10.26 2.00
N PHE A 72 0.33 -11.21 2.70
CA PHE A 72 -0.81 -10.94 3.56
C PHE A 72 -0.45 -11.29 5.00
N VAL A 73 -0.80 -10.39 5.92
CA VAL A 73 -0.60 -10.57 7.37
C VAL A 73 -1.88 -10.16 8.08
N GLU A 74 -2.29 -10.93 9.08
CA GLU A 74 -3.39 -10.55 9.98
C GLU A 74 -2.83 -9.74 11.15
N ALA A 75 -3.53 -8.69 11.58
CA ALA A 75 -3.19 -7.89 12.75
C ALA A 75 -4.38 -7.80 13.70
N ASP A 76 -4.13 -7.93 15.01
CA ASP A 76 -5.11 -7.71 16.08
C ASP A 76 -5.11 -6.24 16.51
N ILE A 77 -6.13 -5.50 16.12
CA ILE A 77 -6.30 -4.08 16.46
C ILE A 77 -7.22 -3.85 17.67
N THR A 78 -7.53 -4.90 18.45
CA THR A 78 -8.53 -4.83 19.53
C THR A 78 -8.24 -3.74 20.54
N TYR A 79 -6.97 -3.59 20.95
CA TYR A 79 -6.57 -2.57 21.92
C TYR A 79 -6.82 -1.17 21.37
N VAL A 80 -6.31 -0.85 20.21
CA VAL A 80 -6.46 0.45 19.52
C VAL A 80 -7.93 0.76 19.24
N PHE A 81 -8.69 -0.26 18.77
CA PHE A 81 -10.12 -0.11 18.50
C PHE A 81 -10.91 0.27 19.74
N ASN A 82 -10.66 -0.40 20.87
CA ASN A 82 -11.33 -0.13 22.13
C ASN A 82 -10.88 1.19 22.74
N ALA A 83 -9.58 1.51 22.68
CA ALA A 83 -9.06 2.80 23.15
C ALA A 83 -9.71 3.96 22.38
N ARG A 84 -9.68 3.90 21.03
CA ARG A 84 -10.34 4.90 20.18
C ARG A 84 -11.84 5.05 20.50
N LYS A 85 -12.55 3.94 20.72
CA LYS A 85 -13.98 3.98 21.04
C LYS A 85 -14.26 4.74 22.32
N LYS A 86 -13.36 4.69 23.30
CA LYS A 86 -13.51 5.40 24.59
C LYS A 86 -13.28 6.91 24.45
N ILE A 87 -12.31 7.32 23.63
CA ILE A 87 -11.83 8.72 23.61
C ILE A 87 -12.30 9.54 22.40
N LYS A 88 -12.93 8.93 21.39
CA LYS A 88 -13.24 9.60 20.11
C LYS A 88 -14.13 10.83 20.24
N ASP A 89 -15.07 10.83 21.17
CA ASP A 89 -16.03 11.91 21.36
C ASP A 89 -15.36 13.09 22.08
N GLU A 90 -14.60 12.84 23.16
CA GLU A 90 -13.78 13.82 23.86
C GLU A 90 -12.70 14.41 22.94
N PHE A 91 -12.05 13.56 22.13
CA PHE A 91 -11.07 14.01 21.14
C PHE A 91 -11.69 14.98 20.13
N LEU A 92 -12.91 14.68 19.64
CA LEU A 92 -13.61 15.55 18.71
C LEU A 92 -13.95 16.90 19.32
N GLU A 93 -14.43 16.92 20.59
CA GLU A 93 -14.73 18.14 21.30
C GLU A 93 -13.49 19.01 21.52
N LYS A 94 -12.36 18.40 21.90
CA LYS A 94 -11.12 19.11 22.19
C LYS A 94 -10.43 19.62 20.93
N ASN A 95 -10.38 18.83 19.86
CA ASN A 95 -9.56 19.11 18.68
C ASN A 95 -10.34 19.60 17.44
N GLY A 96 -11.67 19.49 17.44
CA GLY A 96 -12.51 19.98 16.34
C GLY A 96 -12.54 19.08 15.09
N PHE A 97 -11.89 17.90 15.12
CA PHE A 97 -11.91 16.92 14.04
C PHE A 97 -11.97 15.48 14.58
N PRO A 98 -12.50 14.52 13.78
CA PRO A 98 -12.69 13.16 14.27
C PRO A 98 -11.37 12.36 14.33
N LEU A 99 -11.18 11.60 15.41
CA LEU A 99 -10.08 10.63 15.51
C LEU A 99 -10.35 9.43 14.60
N SER A 100 -9.69 9.37 13.43
CA SER A 100 -9.75 8.23 12.53
C SER A 100 -8.65 7.19 12.86
N PHE A 101 -8.66 6.03 12.20
CA PHE A 101 -7.56 5.05 12.31
C PHE A 101 -6.35 5.40 11.43
N ASN A 102 -6.49 6.33 10.47
CA ASN A 102 -5.40 6.66 9.54
C ASN A 102 -4.10 7.09 10.24
N PRO A 103 -4.11 7.97 11.27
CA PRO A 103 -2.88 8.35 11.97
C PRO A 103 -2.15 7.16 12.60
N VAL A 104 -2.91 6.20 13.15
CA VAL A 104 -2.33 4.96 13.71
C VAL A 104 -1.60 4.17 12.63
N PHE A 105 -2.25 3.96 11.47
CA PHE A 105 -1.62 3.23 10.36
C PHE A 105 -0.42 3.97 9.80
N ILE A 106 -0.49 5.29 9.65
CA ILE A 106 0.62 6.13 9.18
C ILE A 106 1.80 6.02 10.15
N SER A 107 1.58 6.15 11.44
CA SER A 107 2.62 6.03 12.47
C SER A 107 3.27 4.64 12.45
N CYS A 108 2.46 3.56 12.43
CA CYS A 108 2.97 2.18 12.40
C CYS A 108 3.77 1.87 11.13
N VAL A 109 3.32 2.36 9.96
CA VAL A 109 4.04 2.20 8.69
C VAL A 109 5.31 3.03 8.69
N SER A 110 5.28 4.28 9.17
CA SER A 110 6.45 5.14 9.26
C SER A 110 7.55 4.51 10.14
N LYS A 111 7.19 3.97 11.30
CA LYS A 111 8.11 3.23 12.18
C LYS A 111 8.70 2.00 11.47
N ALA A 112 7.87 1.22 10.77
CA ALA A 112 8.35 0.06 10.02
C ALA A 112 9.29 0.44 8.86
N LEU A 113 9.04 1.56 8.16
CA LEU A 113 9.91 2.06 7.08
C LEU A 113 11.29 2.49 7.60
N GLN A 114 11.39 2.99 8.84
CA GLN A 114 12.66 3.30 9.48
C GLN A 114 13.49 2.03 9.74
N GLU A 115 12.84 0.94 10.17
CA GLU A 115 13.49 -0.34 10.43
C GLU A 115 13.80 -1.12 9.13
N TYR A 116 12.99 -0.94 8.09
CA TYR A 116 13.15 -1.59 6.78
C TYR A 116 13.39 -0.56 5.67
N PRO A 117 14.53 0.14 5.65
CA PRO A 117 14.77 1.26 4.73
C PRO A 117 14.79 0.87 3.25
N LEU A 118 14.94 -0.41 2.92
CA LEU A 118 14.77 -0.92 1.54
C LEU A 118 13.33 -0.84 1.04
N MET A 119 12.35 -0.66 1.93
CA MET A 119 10.96 -0.39 1.53
C MET A 119 10.72 1.08 1.17
N ASN A 120 11.66 1.97 1.52
CA ASN A 120 11.60 3.41 1.27
C ASN A 120 12.57 3.86 0.17
N ILE A 121 12.53 3.18 -0.96
CA ILE A 121 13.42 3.40 -2.11
C ILE A 121 12.64 3.64 -3.40
N SER A 122 13.35 4.05 -4.43
CA SER A 122 12.89 3.88 -5.82
C SER A 122 13.97 3.16 -6.63
N PHE A 123 13.53 2.46 -7.69
CA PHE A 123 14.43 1.70 -8.56
C PHE A 123 14.32 2.20 -10.00
N LYS A 124 15.43 2.74 -10.53
CA LYS A 124 15.48 3.29 -11.87
C LYS A 124 16.85 3.01 -12.50
N ASN A 125 16.88 2.59 -13.76
CA ASN A 125 18.11 2.34 -14.51
C ASN A 125 19.10 1.41 -13.77
N ASN A 126 18.59 0.32 -13.19
CA ASN A 126 19.36 -0.64 -12.37
C ASN A 126 20.06 -0.01 -11.16
N LYS A 127 19.58 1.14 -10.67
CA LYS A 127 20.09 1.82 -9.48
C LYS A 127 19.01 1.96 -8.44
N ILE A 128 19.38 1.69 -7.18
CA ILE A 128 18.53 1.92 -6.01
C ILE A 128 18.77 3.35 -5.53
N ILE A 129 17.68 4.11 -5.40
CA ILE A 129 17.70 5.45 -4.83
C ILE A 129 17.05 5.35 -3.45
N LYS A 130 17.87 5.33 -2.40
CA LYS A 130 17.40 5.35 -1.01
C LYS A 130 16.96 6.77 -0.63
N LYS A 131 15.81 6.88 0.02
CA LYS A 131 15.27 8.13 0.54
C LYS A 131 15.46 8.21 2.05
N ASN A 132 15.95 9.34 2.54
CA ASN A 132 16.22 9.56 3.97
C ASN A 132 15.07 10.37 4.64
N TYR A 133 13.94 10.46 3.98
CA TYR A 133 12.70 11.07 4.45
C TYR A 133 11.55 10.10 4.15
N ILE A 134 10.49 10.14 4.94
CA ILE A 134 9.33 9.26 4.80
C ILE A 134 8.11 10.11 4.50
N ASN A 135 7.61 10.00 3.26
CA ASN A 135 6.41 10.68 2.80
C ASN A 135 5.36 9.63 2.42
N ILE A 136 4.26 9.59 3.14
CA ILE A 136 3.24 8.56 2.98
C ILE A 136 2.06 9.09 2.16
N GLY A 137 1.85 8.47 1.00
CA GLY A 137 0.64 8.67 0.20
C GLY A 137 -0.56 8.01 0.86
N ILE A 138 -1.67 8.71 0.92
CA ILE A 138 -2.93 8.23 1.51
C ILE A 138 -3.95 8.13 0.38
N ALA A 139 -4.37 6.90 0.02
CA ALA A 139 -5.38 6.73 -1.00
C ALA A 139 -6.76 7.20 -0.50
N VAL A 140 -7.33 8.21 -1.15
CA VAL A 140 -8.62 8.81 -0.81
C VAL A 140 -9.58 8.62 -1.97
N ALA A 141 -10.74 7.99 -1.71
CA ALA A 141 -11.83 7.92 -2.66
C ALA A 141 -12.59 9.25 -2.71
N LEU A 142 -12.85 9.72 -3.91
CA LEU A 142 -13.62 10.93 -4.20
C LEU A 142 -15.10 10.59 -4.39
N LYS A 143 -15.94 11.62 -4.50
CA LYS A 143 -17.41 11.47 -4.65
C LYS A 143 -17.83 10.88 -5.99
N ASP A 144 -16.97 10.97 -6.99
CA ASP A 144 -17.14 10.48 -8.37
C ASP A 144 -16.50 9.11 -8.59
N ASP A 145 -16.25 8.36 -7.51
CA ASP A 145 -15.57 7.05 -7.51
C ASP A 145 -14.13 7.07 -8.07
N ASN A 146 -13.56 8.24 -8.30
CA ASN A 146 -12.15 8.39 -8.59
C ASN A 146 -11.31 8.27 -7.30
N LEU A 147 -10.03 7.92 -7.50
CA LEU A 147 -9.06 7.81 -6.41
C LEU A 147 -7.95 8.84 -6.59
N ILE A 148 -7.64 9.55 -5.52
CA ILE A 148 -6.49 10.46 -5.48
C ILE A 148 -5.60 10.08 -4.29
N VAL A 149 -4.30 10.35 -4.38
CA VAL A 149 -3.33 9.95 -3.35
C VAL A 149 -2.53 11.15 -2.88
N PRO A 150 -3.10 12.00 -1.99
CA PRO A 150 -2.34 13.05 -1.35
C PRO A 150 -1.25 12.47 -0.45
N VAL A 151 -0.18 13.24 -0.27
CA VAL A 151 1.06 12.83 0.38
C VAL A 151 1.26 13.60 1.68
N LEU A 152 1.29 12.87 2.80
CA LEU A 152 1.73 13.41 4.08
C LEU A 152 3.25 13.35 4.14
N LYS A 153 3.90 14.51 4.20
CA LYS A 153 5.36 14.64 4.17
C LYS A 153 5.99 14.51 5.55
N ASP A 154 7.25 14.04 5.58
CA ASP A 154 8.10 13.92 6.77
C ASP A 154 7.45 13.15 7.93
N CYS A 155 6.75 12.05 7.64
CA CYS A 155 6.02 11.27 8.64
C CYS A 155 6.92 10.75 9.78
N ASP A 156 8.21 10.59 9.53
CA ASP A 156 9.22 10.18 10.52
C ASP A 156 9.53 11.24 11.58
N LYS A 157 9.14 12.50 11.34
CA LYS A 157 9.39 13.65 12.22
C LYS A 157 8.14 14.16 12.93
N LEU A 158 6.96 13.73 12.49
CA LEU A 158 5.68 14.19 13.04
C LEU A 158 5.34 13.42 14.32
N SER A 159 4.80 14.14 15.30
CA SER A 159 4.08 13.55 16.42
C SER A 159 2.77 12.90 15.96
N PHE A 160 2.18 12.04 16.78
CA PHE A 160 0.90 11.41 16.47
C PHE A 160 -0.21 12.46 16.24
N MET A 161 -0.25 13.50 17.06
CA MET A 161 -1.24 14.58 16.94
C MET A 161 -1.08 15.36 15.63
N GLU A 162 0.16 15.69 15.24
CA GLU A 162 0.41 16.33 13.95
C GLU A 162 0.04 15.42 12.77
N MET A 163 0.28 14.11 12.86
CA MET A 163 -0.18 13.15 11.85
C MET A 163 -1.71 13.13 11.78
N ALA A 164 -2.40 13.16 12.92
CA ALA A 164 -3.86 13.15 12.97
C ALA A 164 -4.47 14.41 12.34
N GLU A 165 -3.97 15.59 12.70
CA GLU A 165 -4.43 16.85 12.16
C GLU A 165 -4.13 16.99 10.64
N LYS A 166 -2.85 16.83 10.26
CA LYS A 166 -2.42 17.01 8.88
C LYS A 166 -3.06 15.99 7.94
N SER A 167 -3.18 14.72 8.35
CA SER A 167 -3.86 13.71 7.52
C SER A 167 -5.35 14.00 7.37
N ASN A 168 -6.02 14.50 8.42
CA ASN A 168 -7.42 14.91 8.35
C ASN A 168 -7.60 16.10 7.37
N VAL A 169 -6.73 17.11 7.44
CA VAL A 169 -6.74 18.26 6.51
C VAL A 169 -6.54 17.78 5.07
N LEU A 170 -5.53 16.96 4.80
CA LEU A 170 -5.25 16.43 3.47
C LEU A 170 -6.43 15.62 2.90
N ILE A 171 -7.05 14.75 3.70
CA ILE A 171 -8.19 13.94 3.28
C ILE A 171 -9.40 14.83 2.98
N ASN A 172 -9.65 15.86 3.78
CA ASN A 172 -10.76 16.79 3.57
C ASN A 172 -10.51 17.64 2.31
N ASN A 173 -9.30 18.14 2.12
CA ASN A 173 -8.92 18.88 0.89
C ASN A 173 -9.08 18.00 -0.35
N ALA A 174 -8.68 16.72 -0.29
CA ALA A 174 -8.89 15.77 -1.38
C ALA A 174 -10.37 15.66 -1.75
N ARG A 175 -11.24 15.41 -0.77
CA ARG A 175 -12.70 15.26 -0.96
C ARG A 175 -13.39 16.52 -1.48
N ASN A 176 -12.80 17.69 -1.22
CA ASN A 176 -13.31 19.00 -1.64
C ASN A 176 -12.62 19.53 -2.90
N ASN A 177 -11.76 18.74 -3.55
CA ASN A 177 -10.95 19.14 -4.73
C ASN A 177 -10.07 20.36 -4.48
N ASN A 178 -9.54 20.52 -3.26
CA ASN A 178 -8.71 21.66 -2.83
C ASN A 178 -7.24 21.27 -2.64
N LEU A 179 -6.78 20.22 -3.33
CA LEU A 179 -5.36 19.82 -3.29
C LEU A 179 -4.54 20.66 -4.25
N SER A 180 -3.35 21.04 -3.80
CA SER A 180 -2.31 21.62 -4.65
C SER A 180 -1.52 20.51 -5.36
N PRO A 181 -0.81 20.81 -6.46
CA PRO A 181 0.11 19.84 -7.08
C PRO A 181 1.18 19.31 -6.12
N ASP A 182 1.65 20.13 -5.17
CA ASP A 182 2.65 19.74 -4.16
C ASP A 182 2.11 18.72 -3.15
N ASP A 183 0.80 18.71 -2.91
CA ASP A 183 0.14 17.71 -2.05
C ASP A 183 0.11 16.31 -2.69
N LEU A 184 0.36 16.21 -3.99
CA LEU A 184 0.30 14.95 -4.76
C LEU A 184 1.68 14.40 -5.12
N ASP A 185 2.75 15.14 -4.82
CA ASP A 185 4.11 14.79 -5.24
C ASP A 185 5.00 14.39 -4.07
N GLY A 186 6.07 13.66 -4.39
CA GLY A 186 7.12 13.32 -3.45
C GLY A 186 6.80 12.15 -2.51
N GLY A 187 5.73 11.39 -2.76
CA GLY A 187 5.40 10.19 -1.98
C GLY A 187 6.46 9.11 -2.09
N THR A 188 6.79 8.46 -0.97
CA THR A 188 7.82 7.40 -0.91
C THR A 188 7.24 6.01 -0.66
N PHE A 189 6.08 5.94 -0.05
CA PHE A 189 5.29 4.74 0.20
C PHE A 189 3.80 5.11 0.21
N THR A 190 2.90 4.16 -0.06
CA THR A 190 1.46 4.44 -0.12
C THR A 190 0.67 3.51 0.79
N ILE A 191 -0.35 4.07 1.45
CA ILE A 191 -1.36 3.33 2.23
C ILE A 191 -2.71 3.47 1.53
N SER A 192 -3.41 2.34 1.35
CA SER A 192 -4.76 2.30 0.79
C SER A 192 -5.72 1.61 1.75
N ASN A 193 -6.73 2.32 2.25
CA ASN A 193 -7.74 1.74 3.14
C ASN A 193 -8.90 1.15 2.32
N VAL A 194 -8.75 -0.11 1.90
CA VAL A 194 -9.78 -0.84 1.15
C VAL A 194 -10.92 -1.34 2.05
N GLY A 195 -10.67 -1.38 3.36
CA GLY A 195 -11.66 -1.75 4.37
C GLY A 195 -12.83 -0.77 4.48
N SER A 196 -12.65 0.48 4.06
CA SER A 196 -13.75 1.46 3.98
C SER A 196 -14.86 1.05 3.00
N PHE A 197 -14.55 0.19 2.03
CA PHE A 197 -15.51 -0.40 1.07
C PHE A 197 -15.96 -1.81 1.48
N GLY A 198 -15.60 -2.27 2.69
CA GLY A 198 -15.92 -3.61 3.18
C GLY A 198 -14.97 -4.71 2.71
N ASN A 199 -13.95 -4.39 1.93
CA ASN A 199 -12.98 -5.38 1.46
C ASN A 199 -12.11 -5.90 2.61
N ILE A 200 -11.92 -7.22 2.64
CA ILE A 200 -11.11 -7.89 3.67
C ILE A 200 -9.63 -7.78 3.33
N MET A 201 -9.27 -7.98 2.09
CA MET A 201 -7.93 -7.96 1.52
C MET A 201 -7.97 -7.36 0.13
N GLY A 202 -6.80 -7.01 -0.41
CA GLY A 202 -6.65 -6.54 -1.78
C GLY A 202 -5.24 -6.78 -2.28
N THR A 203 -5.05 -6.67 -3.59
CA THR A 203 -3.72 -6.71 -4.24
C THR A 203 -3.47 -5.38 -4.91
N PRO A 204 -3.07 -4.34 -4.15
CA PRO A 204 -2.94 -2.99 -4.69
C PRO A 204 -1.80 -2.91 -5.71
N ILE A 205 -1.96 -2.02 -6.70
CA ILE A 205 -0.93 -1.73 -7.69
C ILE A 205 -0.01 -0.66 -7.14
N ILE A 206 1.30 -0.87 -7.28
CA ILE A 206 2.33 0.05 -6.79
C ILE A 206 2.28 1.36 -7.58
N LEU A 207 2.32 2.49 -6.87
CA LEU A 207 2.47 3.80 -7.50
C LEU A 207 3.93 4.06 -7.85
N GLN A 208 4.22 4.20 -9.14
CA GLN A 208 5.58 4.52 -9.56
C GLN A 208 5.99 5.93 -9.10
N PRO A 209 7.24 6.17 -8.67
CA PRO A 209 8.41 5.27 -8.67
C PRO A 209 8.62 4.52 -7.34
N GLN A 210 7.60 4.36 -6.51
CA GLN A 210 7.65 3.61 -5.25
C GLN A 210 7.88 2.11 -5.50
N VAL A 211 8.34 1.38 -4.48
CA VAL A 211 8.55 -0.07 -4.56
C VAL A 211 7.57 -0.87 -3.71
N GLY A 212 6.67 -0.19 -2.99
CA GLY A 212 5.69 -0.85 -2.14
C GLY A 212 4.44 -0.01 -1.90
N ILE A 213 3.35 -0.71 -1.61
CA ILE A 213 2.05 -0.16 -1.21
C ILE A 213 1.38 -1.13 -0.24
N LEU A 214 0.73 -0.59 0.81
CA LEU A 214 0.03 -1.36 1.82
C LEU A 214 -1.48 -1.10 1.73
N ALA A 215 -2.27 -2.15 1.45
CA ALA A 215 -3.71 -2.09 1.59
C ALA A 215 -4.12 -2.58 2.99
N ILE A 216 -5.04 -1.84 3.61
CA ILE A 216 -5.60 -2.12 4.94
C ILE A 216 -7.03 -2.59 4.73
N GLY A 217 -7.31 -3.82 5.18
CA GLY A 217 -8.62 -4.43 5.10
C GLY A 217 -9.60 -3.92 6.16
N SER A 218 -10.86 -4.35 6.05
CA SER A 218 -11.91 -4.02 7.00
C SER A 218 -11.63 -4.62 8.39
N ILE A 219 -11.84 -3.81 9.43
CA ILE A 219 -11.77 -4.29 10.82
C ILE A 219 -13.01 -5.12 11.10
N ARG A 220 -12.82 -6.37 11.51
CA ARG A 220 -13.90 -7.32 11.77
C ARG A 220 -13.74 -7.98 13.13
N LYS A 221 -14.88 -8.23 13.78
CA LYS A 221 -14.92 -9.11 14.97
C LYS A 221 -14.76 -10.54 14.53
N THR A 222 -13.73 -11.22 15.05
CA THR A 222 -13.44 -12.62 14.77
C THR A 222 -13.26 -13.41 16.07
N PRO A 223 -13.76 -14.66 16.15
CA PRO A 223 -13.36 -15.55 17.24
C PRO A 223 -11.87 -15.86 17.09
N SER A 224 -11.13 -15.78 18.18
CA SER A 224 -9.69 -15.99 18.17
C SER A 224 -9.27 -16.73 19.42
N VAL A 225 -8.22 -17.55 19.30
CA VAL A 225 -7.56 -18.13 20.45
C VAL A 225 -6.79 -17.04 21.18
N ILE A 226 -6.96 -16.98 22.50
CA ILE A 226 -6.23 -16.10 23.41
C ILE A 226 -5.43 -16.97 24.33
N GLU A 227 -4.12 -16.90 24.25
CA GLU A 227 -3.21 -17.59 25.16
C GLU A 227 -3.25 -16.91 26.53
N THR A 228 -3.62 -17.66 27.56
CA THR A 228 -3.65 -17.19 28.95
C THR A 228 -2.75 -18.06 29.83
N SER A 229 -2.44 -17.59 31.03
CA SER A 229 -1.68 -18.37 32.02
C SER A 229 -2.39 -19.67 32.45
N LYS A 230 -3.70 -19.81 32.14
CA LYS A 230 -4.52 -20.99 32.45
C LYS A 230 -4.73 -21.91 31.24
N GLY A 231 -4.16 -21.58 30.08
CA GLY A 231 -4.33 -22.26 28.80
C GLY A 231 -5.06 -21.39 27.79
N ASP A 232 -5.36 -21.97 26.64
CA ASP A 232 -6.01 -21.30 25.52
C ASP A 232 -7.50 -21.07 25.79
N GLU A 233 -7.96 -19.85 25.56
CA GLU A 233 -9.37 -19.45 25.65
C GLU A 233 -9.85 -18.90 24.28
N ILE A 234 -11.14 -19.09 23.98
CA ILE A 234 -11.74 -18.45 22.80
C ILE A 234 -12.31 -17.11 23.18
N GLY A 235 -11.86 -16.05 22.51
CA GLY A 235 -12.37 -14.70 22.72
C GLY A 235 -12.67 -13.97 21.41
N ILE A 236 -13.34 -12.82 21.53
CA ILE A 236 -13.66 -11.97 20.38
C ILE A 236 -12.56 -10.91 20.23
N ARG A 237 -11.93 -10.86 19.07
CA ARG A 237 -10.91 -9.88 18.70
C ARG A 237 -11.36 -9.06 17.51
N ASN A 238 -10.93 -7.79 17.46
CA ASN A 238 -11.06 -6.96 16.26
C ASN A 238 -9.79 -7.15 15.43
N LYS A 239 -9.92 -7.77 14.27
CA LYS A 239 -8.79 -8.08 13.40
C LYS A 239 -8.97 -7.46 12.03
N LEU A 240 -7.87 -7.21 11.36
CA LEU A 240 -7.80 -6.78 9.97
C LEU A 240 -6.67 -7.49 9.23
N TYR A 241 -6.74 -7.49 7.90
CA TYR A 241 -5.64 -7.96 7.07
C TYR A 241 -4.88 -6.78 6.48
N LEU A 242 -3.56 -6.92 6.49
CA LEU A 242 -2.62 -6.07 5.79
C LEU A 242 -2.20 -6.79 4.51
N SER A 243 -2.36 -6.15 3.37
CA SER A 243 -1.98 -6.69 2.07
C SER A 243 -0.88 -5.80 1.49
N HIS A 244 0.35 -6.28 1.55
CA HIS A 244 1.54 -5.54 1.13
C HIS A 244 2.00 -6.00 -0.25
N SER A 245 1.78 -5.15 -1.28
CA SER A 245 2.35 -5.38 -2.61
C SER A 245 3.70 -4.67 -2.75
N TYR A 246 4.68 -5.38 -3.27
CA TYR A 246 6.06 -4.87 -3.45
C TYR A 246 6.67 -5.32 -4.77
N ASP A 247 7.70 -4.60 -5.21
CA ASP A 247 8.43 -4.87 -6.44
C ASP A 247 9.49 -5.96 -6.21
N HIS A 248 9.19 -7.19 -6.64
CA HIS A 248 10.06 -8.35 -6.40
C HIS A 248 11.35 -8.35 -7.22
N ARG A 249 11.57 -7.34 -8.07
CA ARG A 249 12.87 -7.15 -8.72
C ARG A 249 13.94 -6.73 -7.71
N ILE A 250 13.53 -6.05 -6.61
CA ILE A 250 14.43 -5.44 -5.62
C ILE A 250 14.12 -5.94 -4.22
N ILE A 251 12.87 -6.23 -3.91
CA ILE A 251 12.41 -6.67 -2.59
C ILE A 251 12.12 -8.16 -2.64
N ASP A 252 12.92 -8.94 -1.92
CA ASP A 252 12.68 -10.36 -1.76
C ASP A 252 11.50 -10.64 -0.82
N GLY A 253 10.86 -11.81 -1.01
CA GLY A 253 9.71 -12.22 -0.23
C GLY A 253 9.95 -12.18 1.29
N ALA A 254 11.16 -12.49 1.74
CA ALA A 254 11.53 -12.43 3.14
C ALA A 254 11.48 -11.00 3.71
N ILE A 255 11.96 -10.00 2.96
CA ILE A 255 11.96 -8.59 3.37
C ILE A 255 10.53 -8.05 3.30
N GLY A 256 9.81 -8.29 2.18
CA GLY A 256 8.44 -7.84 2.01
C GLY A 256 7.47 -8.41 3.05
N GLY A 257 7.61 -9.69 3.38
CA GLY A 257 6.83 -10.35 4.43
C GLY A 257 7.16 -9.82 5.84
N LYS A 258 8.45 -9.71 6.19
CA LYS A 258 8.88 -9.17 7.49
C LYS A 258 8.43 -7.72 7.69
N PHE A 259 8.48 -6.89 6.65
CA PHE A 259 7.95 -5.52 6.72
C PHE A 259 6.45 -5.51 7.06
N ALA A 260 5.64 -6.32 6.36
CA ALA A 260 4.21 -6.39 6.65
C ALA A 260 3.93 -6.91 8.07
N GLN A 261 4.69 -7.92 8.52
CA GLN A 261 4.62 -8.43 9.89
C GLN A 261 4.99 -7.35 10.91
N LYS A 262 6.05 -6.56 10.65
CA LYS A 262 6.46 -5.45 11.52
C LYS A 262 5.38 -4.38 11.64
N VAL A 263 4.69 -4.06 10.54
CA VAL A 263 3.54 -3.13 10.60
C VAL A 263 2.43 -3.71 11.47
N ALA A 264 2.13 -5.02 11.36
CA ALA A 264 1.14 -5.69 12.21
C ALA A 264 1.54 -5.59 13.69
N GLU A 265 2.78 -5.94 14.05
CA GLU A 265 3.32 -5.82 15.40
C GLU A 265 3.23 -4.38 15.95
N ASN A 266 3.55 -3.39 15.12
CA ASN A 266 3.43 -1.99 15.51
C ASN A 266 1.97 -1.58 15.78
N ILE A 267 0.99 -2.14 15.04
CA ILE A 267 -0.43 -1.90 15.27
C ILE A 267 -0.90 -2.57 16.57
N GLU A 268 -0.50 -3.81 16.78
CA GLU A 268 -0.88 -4.61 17.96
C GLU A 268 -0.35 -4.00 19.27
N ASN A 269 0.85 -3.44 19.22
CA ASN A 269 1.53 -2.81 20.37
C ASN A 269 1.34 -1.28 20.41
N PHE A 270 0.45 -0.71 19.58
CA PHE A 270 0.25 0.74 19.54
C PHE A 270 -0.52 1.23 20.76
N ASP A 271 0.10 2.08 21.58
CA ASP A 271 -0.55 2.70 22.74
C ASP A 271 -1.17 4.06 22.38
N LEU A 272 -2.42 4.02 21.89
CA LEU A 272 -3.16 5.20 21.47
C LEU A 272 -3.41 6.19 22.63
N LEU A 273 -3.50 5.72 23.87
CA LEU A 273 -3.80 6.58 25.00
C LEU A 273 -2.57 7.37 25.47
N SER A 274 -1.36 6.80 25.33
CA SER A 274 -0.12 7.51 25.65
C SER A 274 0.27 8.55 24.60
N ASP A 275 -0.14 8.34 23.34
CA ASP A 275 0.20 9.24 22.23
C ASP A 275 -0.77 10.42 22.08
N ILE A 276 -1.88 10.42 22.85
CA ILE A 276 -2.87 11.50 22.87
C ILE A 276 -2.91 12.10 24.27
N GLU A 277 -2.45 13.34 24.39
CA GLU A 277 -2.67 14.16 25.59
C GLU A 277 -4.10 14.73 25.55
N LEU A 278 -5.03 14.07 26.25
CA LEU A 278 -6.42 14.52 26.46
C LEU A 278 -6.52 15.48 27.63
#